data_f0dfd332dbf460b7d000cf9f43cc7b21
#
_entry.id   f0dfd332dbf460b7d000cf9f43cc7b21
#
_cell.length_a   1.000
_cell.length_b   1.000
_cell.length_c   1.000
_cell.angle_alpha   90.00
_cell.angle_beta   90.00
_cell.angle_gamma   90.00
#
_symmetry.space_group_name_H-M   'P 1'
#
loop_
_entity.id
_entity.type
_entity.pdbx_description
1 polymer ?
#
loop_
_entity_poly.entity_id
_entity_poly.type
_entity_poly.pdbx_seq_one_letter_code
_entity_poly.pdbx_strand_id
1 'polypeptide(L)'
;MYTVLPTNKLTVNDVITRADEQMYQEKLRYRRTQLAELEDVSVGSTNVACFQYDPTQLYEALIKSTDDFIYICNMKTGIFRYSPAQVKVFNLPGEIIDHPLPFWKAIVHPQDWERFYKSNMAIGENKMDYHSVEFRAMNSDGEYIWLKCRGQLMRDEFGEPNLFAGIMTQLDRQNKIDPLTHLYNRQEFAKAFELKTKDKAIDNLGIMVIDIDDFKNINEIYDRSFGDFIIKTVAQLTQAVLPGNTSIYKLDSDQMGLLIENSTELEITKLYNEIQKQLLHEQLLKRYKCPIQISAGCAIYPKDGLTYNELNKYADYSLQYAKDNGKNKLTFFSNYILEHKMRSLEILKYIRESVSDDYRGFELNYQPQVEVSSKQIKGVEALLRWQCQELGKVSPVEFIPILEESGLIIPVGLWVIKKAIQACSKWVVYDSEFSVSINVSALQMLNSDFVEDVKKVLKKEKLAPKNIVLELTESYMVRNMDLLRTIFEQLRELGFKIAMDDFGTGYASLEILKTVPADIVKIDQTFVRDIKISKFDKTFIRFIAQICHDVDIEVLLEGIETEEEFNVVEPMELDYIQGFLFGRPQSEEEITNKLI
;
A
#
# COMPACT_ATOMS: atom_id res chain seq x y z
N MET A 1 -22.73 11.04 13.86
CA MET A 1 -23.14 9.84 13.08
C MET A 1 -24.44 10.17 12.37
N TYR A 2 -24.43 10.37 11.05
CA TYR A 2 -25.64 10.66 10.28
C TYR A 2 -26.21 9.37 9.70
N THR A 3 -27.46 9.08 10.02
CA THR A 3 -28.22 7.98 9.41
C THR A 3 -29.08 8.58 8.30
N VAL A 4 -28.79 8.28 7.05
CA VAL A 4 -29.59 8.69 5.90
C VAL A 4 -30.77 7.75 5.79
N LEU A 5 -31.99 8.24 6.00
CA LEU A 5 -33.21 7.49 5.73
C LEU A 5 -33.47 7.40 4.21
N PRO A 6 -34.04 6.30 3.70
CA PRO A 6 -34.10 6.00 2.25
C PRO A 6 -35.01 6.91 1.39
N THR A 7 -35.58 7.97 1.95
CA THR A 7 -36.57 8.81 1.27
C THR A 7 -36.04 10.17 0.78
N ASN A 8 -34.78 10.52 1.05
CA ASN A 8 -34.21 11.81 0.61
C ASN A 8 -33.28 11.60 -0.60
N LYS A 9 -33.57 12.29 -1.70
CA LYS A 9 -32.73 12.41 -2.91
C LYS A 9 -31.49 13.30 -2.65
N LEU A 10 -30.71 13.00 -1.61
CA LEU A 10 -29.45 13.70 -1.32
C LEU A 10 -28.30 12.89 -1.92
N THR A 11 -27.40 13.55 -2.64
CA THR A 11 -26.16 12.94 -3.13
C THR A 11 -25.15 12.79 -1.99
N VAL A 12 -24.17 11.92 -2.15
CA VAL A 12 -23.06 11.74 -1.18
C VAL A 12 -22.34 13.08 -0.92
N ASN A 13 -22.18 13.92 -1.94
CA ASN A 13 -21.61 15.26 -1.82
C ASN A 13 -22.45 16.19 -0.96
N ASP A 14 -23.77 16.11 -1.04
CA ASP A 14 -24.67 16.93 -0.20
C ASP A 14 -24.56 16.54 1.28
N VAL A 15 -24.34 15.26 1.56
CA VAL A 15 -24.14 14.75 2.93
C VAL A 15 -22.78 15.20 3.49
N ILE A 16 -21.72 15.14 2.68
CA ILE A 16 -20.37 15.60 3.06
C ILE A 16 -20.39 17.11 3.33
N THR A 17 -20.99 17.91 2.44
CA THR A 17 -21.08 19.36 2.60
C THR A 17 -21.83 19.75 3.88
N ARG A 18 -22.95 19.08 4.19
CA ARG A 18 -23.69 19.31 5.44
C ARG A 18 -22.95 18.86 6.70
N ALA A 19 -22.17 17.76 6.60
CA ALA A 19 -21.34 17.30 7.71
C ALA A 19 -20.20 18.28 8.00
N ASP A 20 -19.57 18.85 6.98
CA ASP A 20 -18.53 19.86 7.10
C ASP A 20 -19.08 21.18 7.68
N GLU A 21 -20.27 21.60 7.26
CA GLU A 21 -20.96 22.78 7.82
C GLU A 21 -21.27 22.59 9.31
N GLN A 22 -21.76 21.43 9.71
CA GLN A 22 -22.05 21.16 11.13
C GLN A 22 -20.77 21.04 11.97
N MET A 23 -19.73 20.38 11.46
CA MET A 23 -18.44 20.29 12.14
C MET A 23 -17.84 21.69 12.36
N TYR A 24 -17.99 22.59 11.38
CA TYR A 24 -17.56 23.97 11.50
C TYR A 24 -18.36 24.75 12.55
N GLN A 25 -19.70 24.59 12.60
CA GLN A 25 -20.56 25.21 13.61
C GLN A 25 -20.26 24.67 15.01
N GLU A 26 -19.99 23.39 15.17
CA GLU A 26 -19.58 22.83 16.46
C GLU A 26 -18.21 23.33 16.90
N LYS A 27 -17.21 23.43 15.97
CA LYS A 27 -15.93 24.08 16.29
C LYS A 27 -16.06 25.52 16.73
N LEU A 28 -16.98 26.29 16.12
CA LEU A 28 -17.26 27.66 16.53
C LEU A 28 -17.94 27.71 17.91
N ARG A 29 -18.88 26.79 18.21
CA ARG A 29 -19.47 26.63 19.53
C ARG A 29 -18.44 26.28 20.59
N TYR A 30 -17.60 25.30 20.32
CA TYR A 30 -16.53 24.86 21.23
C TYR A 30 -15.52 26.00 21.52
N ARG A 31 -15.12 26.76 20.50
CA ARG A 31 -14.27 27.95 20.70
C ARG A 31 -14.97 29.05 21.52
N ARG A 32 -16.28 29.29 21.32
CA ARG A 32 -17.05 30.23 22.13
C ARG A 32 -17.16 29.80 23.59
N THR A 33 -17.33 28.49 23.84
CA THR A 33 -17.36 27.94 25.20
C THR A 33 -15.99 28.05 25.88
N GLN A 34 -14.89 27.74 25.16
CA GLN A 34 -13.53 27.93 25.69
C GLN A 34 -13.19 29.41 25.95
N LEU A 35 -13.67 30.34 25.13
CA LEU A 35 -13.48 31.77 25.36
C LEU A 35 -14.31 32.25 26.57
N ALA A 36 -15.51 31.71 26.77
CA ALA A 36 -16.33 32.04 27.95
C ALA A 36 -15.75 31.48 29.27
N GLU A 37 -15.07 30.32 29.21
CA GLU A 37 -14.36 29.73 30.36
C GLU A 37 -13.04 30.46 30.68
N LEU A 38 -12.48 31.23 29.73
CA LEU A 38 -11.28 32.06 29.92
C LEU A 38 -11.63 33.48 30.47
N GLU A 39 -12.88 33.89 30.39
CA GLU A 39 -13.35 35.20 30.95
C GLU A 39 -13.48 35.19 32.48
N ASP A 40 -13.45 34.05 33.15
CA ASP A 40 -13.48 33.94 34.61
C ASP A 40 -12.10 34.05 35.29
N VAL A 41 -11.04 34.31 34.52
CA VAL A 41 -9.73 34.67 35.05
C VAL A 41 -9.57 36.18 34.92
N SER A 42 -9.75 36.88 36.04
CA SER A 42 -9.56 38.31 36.20
C SER A 42 -8.24 38.81 35.64
N VAL A 43 -8.26 39.29 34.40
CA VAL A 43 -7.20 40.11 33.83
C VAL A 43 -7.74 41.53 33.75
N GLY A 44 -7.01 42.43 34.36
CA GLY A 44 -7.37 43.83 34.52
C GLY A 44 -7.82 44.51 33.22
N SER A 45 -8.76 45.37 33.36
CA SER A 45 -9.36 46.24 32.34
C SER A 45 -8.31 46.85 31.40
N THR A 46 -8.07 46.19 30.27
CA THR A 46 -7.41 46.81 29.13
C THR A 46 -8.46 47.47 28.26
N ASN A 47 -8.35 48.80 28.13
CA ASN A 47 -9.18 49.66 27.30
C ASN A 47 -9.35 49.10 25.87
N VAL A 48 -10.45 48.44 25.57
CA VAL A 48 -10.87 48.03 24.22
C VAL A 48 -11.21 49.25 23.33
N ALA A 49 -11.19 50.47 23.89
CA ALA A 49 -11.62 51.71 23.25
C ALA A 49 -10.64 52.31 22.22
N CYS A 50 -9.44 51.73 21.97
CA CYS A 50 -8.43 52.37 21.14
C CYS A 50 -7.88 51.52 19.96
N PHE A 51 -8.55 50.45 19.52
CA PHE A 51 -8.14 49.77 18.26
C PHE A 51 -8.87 50.42 17.07
N GLN A 52 -8.52 51.68 16.79
CA GLN A 52 -8.96 52.36 15.56
C GLN A 52 -7.92 52.14 14.48
N TYR A 53 -8.35 51.69 13.31
CA TYR A 53 -7.52 51.53 12.12
C TYR A 53 -8.20 52.19 10.91
N ASP A 54 -7.38 52.66 9.96
CA ASP A 54 -7.88 53.13 8.68
C ASP A 54 -8.19 51.88 7.81
N PRO A 55 -9.44 51.71 7.36
CA PRO A 55 -9.83 50.56 6.50
C PRO A 55 -9.00 50.46 5.22
N THR A 56 -8.54 51.59 4.67
CA THR A 56 -7.71 51.61 3.45
C THR A 56 -6.33 51.07 3.73
N GLN A 57 -5.70 51.47 4.84
CA GLN A 57 -4.40 50.96 5.26
C GLN A 57 -4.46 49.46 5.62
N LEU A 58 -5.54 49.01 6.26
CA LEU A 58 -5.76 47.61 6.56
C LEU A 58 -5.85 46.77 5.27
N TYR A 59 -6.63 47.22 4.30
CA TYR A 59 -6.77 46.57 3.01
C TYR A 59 -5.42 46.45 2.26
N GLU A 60 -4.66 47.56 2.23
CA GLU A 60 -3.32 47.57 1.63
C GLU A 60 -2.34 46.66 2.34
N ALA A 61 -2.38 46.58 3.67
CA ALA A 61 -1.53 45.72 4.46
C ALA A 61 -1.87 44.21 4.18
N LEU A 62 -3.15 43.87 4.10
CA LEU A 62 -3.62 42.54 3.80
C LEU A 62 -3.18 42.08 2.39
N ILE A 63 -3.32 42.97 1.38
CA ILE A 63 -2.86 42.66 0.01
C ILE A 63 -1.35 42.39 -0.05
N LYS A 64 -0.55 43.13 0.72
CA LYS A 64 0.92 42.96 0.74
C LYS A 64 1.40 41.78 1.56
N SER A 65 0.53 41.22 2.42
CA SER A 65 0.87 40.10 3.32
C SER A 65 0.45 38.72 2.81
N THR A 66 -0.23 38.64 1.66
CA THR A 66 -0.67 37.37 1.06
C THR A 66 -0.43 37.33 -0.44
N ASP A 67 -0.18 36.13 -0.94
CA ASP A 67 -0.14 35.85 -2.38
C ASP A 67 -1.54 35.56 -2.97
N ASP A 68 -2.57 35.52 -2.13
CA ASP A 68 -3.96 35.33 -2.53
C ASP A 68 -4.57 36.62 -3.10
N PHE A 69 -5.57 36.47 -3.96
CA PHE A 69 -6.29 37.61 -4.52
C PHE A 69 -7.40 38.05 -3.59
N ILE A 70 -7.27 39.24 -3.00
CA ILE A 70 -8.29 39.84 -2.14
C ILE A 70 -9.24 40.68 -2.97
N TYR A 71 -10.55 40.55 -2.73
CA TYR A 71 -11.56 41.36 -3.33
C TYR A 71 -12.59 41.81 -2.28
N ILE A 72 -13.15 42.99 -2.48
CA ILE A 72 -14.24 43.54 -1.66
C ILE A 72 -15.33 44.13 -2.57
N CYS A 73 -16.58 44.04 -2.14
CA CYS A 73 -17.74 44.59 -2.84
C CYS A 73 -18.56 45.42 -1.88
N ASN A 74 -18.90 46.64 -2.29
CA ASN A 74 -19.93 47.44 -1.63
C ASN A 74 -21.31 46.94 -2.08
N MET A 75 -22.04 46.31 -1.19
CA MET A 75 -23.33 45.68 -1.53
C MET A 75 -24.43 46.67 -1.88
N LYS A 76 -24.32 47.95 -1.46
CA LYS A 76 -25.27 48.99 -1.76
C LYS A 76 -25.11 49.56 -3.18
N THR A 77 -23.87 49.57 -3.68
CA THR A 77 -23.55 50.13 -5.00
C THR A 77 -23.25 49.07 -6.07
N GLY A 78 -22.94 47.83 -5.67
CA GLY A 78 -22.51 46.76 -6.59
C GLY A 78 -21.10 46.93 -7.12
N ILE A 79 -20.32 47.87 -6.57
CA ILE A 79 -18.94 48.15 -7.00
C ILE A 79 -17.96 47.23 -6.29
N PHE A 80 -17.15 46.54 -7.07
CA PHE A 80 -16.06 45.69 -6.59
C PHE A 80 -14.72 46.40 -6.63
N ARG A 81 -13.87 46.11 -5.65
CA ARG A 81 -12.46 46.44 -5.65
C ARG A 81 -11.64 45.16 -5.63
N TYR A 82 -10.74 44.99 -6.57
CA TYR A 82 -9.86 43.86 -6.74
C TYR A 82 -8.41 44.22 -6.41
N SER A 83 -7.62 43.25 -5.93
CA SER A 83 -6.20 43.46 -5.70
C SER A 83 -5.43 43.71 -7.02
N PRO A 84 -4.34 44.50 -7.01
CA PRO A 84 -3.53 44.75 -8.22
C PRO A 84 -3.01 43.47 -8.86
N ALA A 85 -2.67 42.45 -8.05
CA ALA A 85 -2.25 41.12 -8.52
C ALA A 85 -3.35 40.44 -9.32
N GLN A 86 -4.61 40.52 -8.86
CA GLN A 86 -5.77 39.95 -9.54
C GLN A 86 -6.04 40.64 -10.88
N VAL A 87 -5.94 41.96 -10.90
CA VAL A 87 -6.08 42.76 -12.14
C VAL A 87 -5.06 42.31 -13.19
N LYS A 88 -3.80 42.12 -12.78
CA LYS A 88 -2.72 41.67 -13.67
C LYS A 88 -2.92 40.24 -14.19
N VAL A 89 -3.27 39.31 -13.29
CA VAL A 89 -3.39 37.89 -13.66
C VAL A 89 -4.57 37.61 -14.56
N PHE A 90 -5.70 38.30 -14.37
CA PHE A 90 -6.93 38.07 -15.15
C PHE A 90 -7.20 39.14 -16.21
N ASN A 91 -6.24 40.07 -16.41
CA ASN A 91 -6.37 41.17 -17.35
C ASN A 91 -7.69 41.95 -17.15
N LEU A 92 -8.04 42.24 -15.88
CA LEU A 92 -9.23 43.00 -15.56
C LEU A 92 -9.06 44.47 -15.94
N PRO A 93 -10.13 45.20 -16.25
CA PRO A 93 -10.06 46.58 -16.76
C PRO A 93 -9.55 47.60 -15.71
N GLY A 94 -9.44 47.23 -14.43
CA GLY A 94 -8.92 48.06 -13.34
C GLY A 94 -9.20 47.46 -11.98
N GLU A 95 -8.74 48.12 -10.92
CA GLU A 95 -8.97 47.69 -9.53
C GLU A 95 -10.42 47.89 -9.09
N ILE A 96 -11.10 48.90 -9.63
CA ILE A 96 -12.46 49.24 -9.28
C ILE A 96 -13.35 48.99 -10.48
N ILE A 97 -14.31 48.06 -10.33
CA ILE A 97 -15.17 47.64 -11.44
C ILE A 97 -16.63 47.65 -10.95
N ASP A 98 -17.46 48.30 -11.71
CA ASP A 98 -18.92 48.26 -11.54
C ASP A 98 -19.47 47.02 -12.25
N HIS A 99 -20.27 46.19 -11.57
CA HIS A 99 -20.90 44.99 -12.10
C HIS A 99 -19.96 44.04 -12.85
N PRO A 100 -18.96 43.38 -12.20
CA PRO A 100 -17.89 42.61 -12.87
C PRO A 100 -18.34 41.30 -13.48
N LEU A 101 -19.57 40.84 -13.32
CA LEU A 101 -20.07 39.56 -13.84
C LEU A 101 -19.86 39.35 -15.32
N PRO A 102 -19.99 40.33 -16.23
CA PRO A 102 -19.69 40.14 -17.64
C PRO A 102 -18.24 39.78 -17.93
N PHE A 103 -17.29 40.34 -17.17
CA PHE A 103 -15.85 40.01 -17.28
C PHE A 103 -15.59 38.59 -16.82
N TRP A 104 -16.13 38.20 -15.66
CA TRP A 104 -16.01 36.83 -15.16
C TRP A 104 -16.65 35.82 -16.10
N LYS A 105 -17.78 36.16 -16.75
CA LYS A 105 -18.42 35.30 -17.75
C LYS A 105 -17.52 35.01 -18.95
N ALA A 106 -16.68 35.98 -19.33
CA ALA A 106 -15.80 35.83 -20.47
C ALA A 106 -14.58 34.92 -20.16
N ILE A 107 -14.12 34.86 -18.91
CA ILE A 107 -12.91 34.15 -18.52
C ILE A 107 -13.15 32.87 -17.69
N VAL A 108 -14.31 32.72 -17.03
CA VAL A 108 -14.65 31.48 -16.31
C VAL A 108 -14.96 30.38 -17.33
N HIS A 109 -14.42 29.18 -17.03
CA HIS A 109 -14.63 28.02 -17.91
C HIS A 109 -16.13 27.72 -18.08
N PRO A 110 -16.62 27.44 -19.29
CA PRO A 110 -18.05 27.26 -19.58
C PRO A 110 -18.75 26.21 -18.69
N GLN A 111 -18.04 25.10 -18.37
CA GLN A 111 -18.59 24.07 -17.49
C GLN A 111 -18.73 24.49 -16.02
N ASP A 112 -17.97 25.50 -15.57
CA ASP A 112 -17.97 25.95 -14.19
C ASP A 112 -18.85 27.21 -14.01
N TRP A 113 -19.27 27.84 -15.11
CA TRP A 113 -20.01 29.12 -15.10
C TRP A 113 -21.30 29.05 -14.30
N GLU A 114 -22.11 28.02 -14.49
CA GLU A 114 -23.40 27.92 -13.82
C GLU A 114 -23.24 27.84 -12.28
N ARG A 115 -22.26 27.06 -11.82
CA ARG A 115 -21.93 26.93 -10.38
C ARG A 115 -21.40 28.24 -9.81
N PHE A 116 -20.46 28.89 -10.52
CA PHE A 116 -19.93 30.20 -10.14
C PHE A 116 -21.03 31.26 -10.06
N TYR A 117 -21.89 31.35 -11.09
CA TYR A 117 -22.96 32.31 -11.16
C TYR A 117 -24.00 32.12 -10.05
N LYS A 118 -24.49 30.91 -9.83
CA LYS A 118 -25.46 30.60 -8.76
C LYS A 118 -24.93 30.95 -7.36
N SER A 119 -23.66 30.66 -7.10
CA SER A 119 -23.03 30.96 -5.82
C SER A 119 -22.92 32.47 -5.57
N ASN A 120 -22.58 33.27 -6.57
CA ASN A 120 -22.54 34.74 -6.47
C ASN A 120 -23.93 35.35 -6.35
N MET A 121 -24.90 34.85 -7.13
CA MET A 121 -26.29 35.34 -7.06
C MET A 121 -26.93 35.08 -5.68
N ALA A 122 -26.61 33.95 -5.04
CA ALA A 122 -27.13 33.67 -3.69
C ALA A 122 -26.72 34.71 -2.65
N ILE A 123 -25.52 35.28 -2.77
CA ILE A 123 -25.07 36.43 -1.95
C ILE A 123 -25.80 37.70 -2.35
N GLY A 124 -25.88 38.02 -3.64
CA GLY A 124 -26.57 39.22 -4.15
C GLY A 124 -28.07 39.25 -3.83
N GLU A 125 -28.72 38.09 -3.81
CA GLU A 125 -30.13 37.92 -3.46
C GLU A 125 -30.38 37.81 -1.93
N ASN A 126 -29.35 38.00 -1.12
CA ASN A 126 -29.43 37.94 0.34
C ASN A 126 -29.89 36.56 0.91
N LYS A 127 -29.60 35.47 0.16
CA LYS A 127 -29.96 34.10 0.54
C LYS A 127 -28.93 33.43 1.40
N MET A 128 -27.65 33.85 1.30
CA MET A 128 -26.51 33.29 2.00
C MET A 128 -25.55 34.40 2.44
N ASP A 129 -24.92 34.26 3.59
CA ASP A 129 -23.90 35.19 4.11
C ASP A 129 -22.46 34.71 3.78
N TYR A 130 -22.31 33.48 3.33
CA TYR A 130 -21.02 32.88 3.03
C TYR A 130 -21.01 32.30 1.61
N HIS A 131 -19.90 32.54 0.92
CA HIS A 131 -19.66 32.06 -0.44
C HIS A 131 -18.41 31.17 -0.46
N SER A 132 -18.52 30.01 -1.06
CA SER A 132 -17.37 29.14 -1.34
C SER A 132 -17.59 28.40 -2.65
N VAL A 133 -16.75 28.67 -3.64
CA VAL A 133 -16.83 28.02 -4.95
C VAL A 133 -15.43 27.77 -5.52
N GLU A 134 -15.26 26.60 -6.12
CA GLU A 134 -14.07 26.24 -6.90
C GLU A 134 -14.44 26.26 -8.38
N PHE A 135 -13.61 26.93 -9.21
CA PHE A 135 -13.84 27.08 -10.65
C PHE A 135 -12.54 27.34 -11.39
N ARG A 136 -12.55 27.12 -12.69
CA ARG A 136 -11.46 27.49 -13.59
C ARG A 136 -11.69 28.85 -14.20
N ALA A 137 -10.67 29.70 -14.21
CA ALA A 137 -10.67 30.96 -14.95
C ALA A 137 -9.41 31.09 -15.81
N MET A 138 -9.58 31.71 -16.96
CA MET A 138 -8.50 31.96 -17.91
C MET A 138 -7.62 33.12 -17.41
N ASN A 139 -6.31 32.87 -17.30
CA ASN A 139 -5.34 33.90 -16.93
C ASN A 139 -4.94 34.77 -18.14
N SER A 140 -4.06 35.75 -17.93
CA SER A 140 -3.54 36.63 -18.98
C SER A 140 -2.76 35.93 -20.09
N ASP A 141 -2.26 34.71 -19.79
CA ASP A 141 -1.47 33.91 -20.73
C ASP A 141 -2.35 32.97 -21.57
N GLY A 142 -3.68 33.00 -21.35
CA GLY A 142 -4.65 32.16 -22.08
C GLY A 142 -4.82 30.77 -21.50
N GLU A 143 -4.30 30.48 -20.30
CA GLU A 143 -4.40 29.19 -19.63
C GLU A 143 -5.52 29.20 -18.57
N TYR A 144 -6.26 28.09 -18.45
CA TYR A 144 -7.21 27.91 -17.37
C TYR A 144 -6.50 27.48 -16.08
N ILE A 145 -6.64 28.30 -15.01
CA ILE A 145 -6.13 28.01 -13.68
C ILE A 145 -7.28 27.73 -12.72
N TRP A 146 -7.06 26.79 -11.79
CA TRP A 146 -8.03 26.47 -10.74
C TRP A 146 -8.00 27.52 -9.63
N LEU A 147 -9.17 27.99 -9.26
CA LEU A 147 -9.35 28.99 -8.20
C LEU A 147 -10.36 28.48 -7.17
N LYS A 148 -10.08 28.77 -5.91
CA LYS A 148 -11.01 28.62 -4.81
C LYS A 148 -11.37 30.02 -4.29
N CYS A 149 -12.61 30.42 -4.49
CA CYS A 149 -13.13 31.69 -4.02
C CYS A 149 -13.92 31.48 -2.74
N ARG A 150 -13.59 32.25 -1.70
CA ARG A 150 -14.32 32.30 -0.44
C ARG A 150 -14.62 33.73 -0.09
N GLY A 151 -15.85 34.02 0.39
CA GLY A 151 -16.24 35.35 0.79
C GLY A 151 -17.30 35.35 1.88
N GLN A 152 -17.33 36.41 2.65
CA GLN A 152 -18.27 36.60 3.74
C GLN A 152 -19.02 37.92 3.54
N LEU A 153 -20.34 37.87 3.64
CA LEU A 153 -21.20 39.04 3.67
C LEU A 153 -21.24 39.61 5.09
N MET A 154 -20.97 40.89 5.18
CA MET A 154 -21.09 41.66 6.42
C MET A 154 -22.32 42.58 6.35
N ARG A 155 -23.10 42.59 7.41
CA ARG A 155 -24.33 43.39 7.52
C ARG A 155 -24.08 44.64 8.33
N ASP A 156 -24.90 45.69 8.08
CA ASP A 156 -24.91 46.91 8.91
C ASP A 156 -25.73 46.72 10.21
N GLU A 157 -25.83 47.76 11.02
CA GLU A 157 -26.54 47.76 12.30
C GLU A 157 -28.03 47.42 12.18
N PHE A 158 -28.59 47.56 10.98
CA PHE A 158 -29.99 47.25 10.68
C PHE A 158 -30.20 45.85 10.10
N GLY A 159 -29.10 45.07 9.95
CA GLY A 159 -29.12 43.73 9.37
C GLY A 159 -29.12 43.71 7.84
N GLU A 160 -28.95 44.88 7.19
CA GLU A 160 -28.90 44.97 5.73
C GLU A 160 -27.50 44.65 5.16
N PRO A 161 -27.39 44.04 3.97
CA PRO A 161 -26.13 43.79 3.30
C PRO A 161 -25.31 45.05 3.08
N ASN A 162 -24.09 45.11 3.62
CA ASN A 162 -23.24 46.29 3.56
C ASN A 162 -21.95 46.04 2.77
N LEU A 163 -21.18 45.08 3.18
CA LEU A 163 -19.87 44.76 2.58
C LEU A 163 -19.77 43.27 2.34
N PHE A 164 -19.33 42.86 1.13
CA PHE A 164 -18.93 41.52 0.85
C PHE A 164 -17.41 41.48 0.61
N ALA A 165 -16.67 40.71 1.40
CA ALA A 165 -15.22 40.61 1.28
C ALA A 165 -14.79 39.15 1.14
N GLY A 166 -13.81 38.91 0.31
CA GLY A 166 -13.36 37.57 0.08
C GLY A 166 -11.91 37.44 -0.41
N ILE A 167 -11.48 36.20 -0.42
CA ILE A 167 -10.17 35.79 -0.87
C ILE A 167 -10.36 34.76 -1.99
N MET A 168 -9.59 34.91 -3.06
CA MET A 168 -9.53 33.95 -4.14
C MET A 168 -8.11 33.38 -4.19
N THR A 169 -7.98 32.09 -3.91
CA THR A 169 -6.72 31.35 -3.85
C THR A 169 -6.52 30.56 -5.14
N GLN A 170 -5.35 30.67 -5.75
CA GLN A 170 -4.98 29.83 -6.88
C GLN A 170 -4.56 28.46 -6.37
N LEU A 171 -5.34 27.42 -6.67
CA LEU A 171 -5.10 26.07 -6.16
C LEU A 171 -3.80 25.46 -6.71
N ASP A 172 -3.40 25.85 -7.91
CA ASP A 172 -2.19 25.33 -8.56
C ASP A 172 -0.88 25.94 -8.03
N ARG A 173 -0.92 27.08 -7.37
CA ARG A 173 0.29 27.76 -6.82
C ARG A 173 0.73 27.20 -5.47
N GLN A 174 -0.17 26.69 -4.64
CA GLN A 174 0.16 26.23 -3.29
C GLN A 174 0.78 24.82 -3.23
N ASN A 175 0.82 24.06 -4.34
CA ASN A 175 1.18 22.65 -4.33
C ASN A 175 2.39 22.28 -5.21
N LYS A 176 3.43 23.14 -5.29
CA LYS A 176 4.66 22.75 -5.98
C LYS A 176 5.65 21.97 -5.11
N ILE A 177 5.56 22.18 -3.81
CA ILE A 177 6.53 21.68 -2.83
C ILE A 177 5.78 20.80 -1.82
N ASP A 178 6.33 19.63 -1.55
CA ASP A 178 5.87 18.75 -0.49
C ASP A 178 6.18 19.38 0.88
N PRO A 179 5.20 19.57 1.77
CA PRO A 179 5.39 20.27 3.04
C PRO A 179 6.27 19.49 4.04
N LEU A 180 6.41 18.16 3.86
CA LEU A 180 7.19 17.32 4.74
C LEU A 180 8.69 17.37 4.39
N THR A 181 9.02 17.17 3.12
CA THR A 181 10.39 17.02 2.64
C THR A 181 10.99 18.32 2.04
N HIS A 182 10.15 19.30 1.75
CA HIS A 182 10.48 20.52 0.99
C HIS A 182 11.01 20.25 -0.43
N LEU A 183 10.82 19.05 -0.97
CA LEU A 183 11.10 18.72 -2.35
C LEU A 183 9.95 19.16 -3.26
N TYR A 184 10.24 19.37 -4.54
CA TYR A 184 9.20 19.51 -5.55
C TYR A 184 8.36 18.24 -5.63
N ASN A 185 7.06 18.40 -5.90
CA ASN A 185 6.10 17.31 -5.94
C ASN A 185 6.04 16.58 -7.30
N ARG A 186 5.15 15.57 -7.39
CA ARG A 186 4.90 14.78 -8.61
C ARG A 186 4.52 15.62 -9.83
N GLN A 187 3.80 16.73 -9.67
CA GLN A 187 3.41 17.57 -10.80
C GLN A 187 4.62 18.28 -11.40
N GLU A 188 5.51 18.79 -10.55
CA GLU A 188 6.75 19.42 -10.99
C GLU A 188 7.75 18.39 -11.56
N PHE A 189 7.70 17.11 -11.08
CA PHE A 189 8.47 16.01 -11.67
C PHE A 189 8.07 15.77 -13.12
N ALA A 190 6.77 15.65 -13.41
CA ALA A 190 6.26 15.49 -14.77
C ALA A 190 6.62 16.68 -15.68
N LYS A 191 6.41 17.92 -15.20
CA LYS A 191 6.78 19.13 -15.94
C LYS A 191 8.29 19.23 -16.23
N ALA A 192 9.10 18.87 -15.24
CA ALA A 192 10.57 18.90 -15.40
C ALA A 192 11.01 17.88 -16.46
N PHE A 193 10.40 16.68 -16.49
CA PHE A 193 10.65 15.71 -17.55
C PHE A 193 10.32 16.28 -18.94
N GLU A 194 9.13 16.86 -19.11
CA GLU A 194 8.70 17.44 -20.38
C GLU A 194 9.58 18.60 -20.85
N LEU A 195 10.10 19.40 -19.91
CA LEU A 195 11.03 20.48 -20.24
C LEU A 195 12.40 19.95 -20.66
N LYS A 196 12.93 18.96 -19.90
CA LYS A 196 14.25 18.38 -20.16
C LYS A 196 14.30 17.59 -21.46
N THR A 197 13.24 16.87 -21.84
CA THR A 197 13.18 16.14 -23.12
C THR A 197 13.07 17.04 -24.35
N LYS A 198 12.73 18.33 -24.18
CA LYS A 198 12.75 19.34 -25.25
C LYS A 198 14.13 19.99 -25.43
N ASP A 199 15.01 19.82 -24.44
CA ASP A 199 16.38 20.37 -24.51
C ASP A 199 17.26 19.45 -25.37
N LYS A 200 17.80 19.99 -26.45
CA LYS A 200 18.67 19.27 -27.38
C LYS A 200 20.03 18.87 -26.79
N ALA A 201 20.41 19.41 -25.63
CA ALA A 201 21.61 19.04 -24.91
C ALA A 201 21.44 17.72 -24.09
N ILE A 202 20.22 17.19 -23.99
CA ILE A 202 19.93 15.98 -23.25
C ILE A 202 19.71 14.83 -24.24
N ASP A 203 20.69 13.94 -24.32
CA ASP A 203 20.65 12.77 -25.18
C ASP A 203 19.82 11.64 -24.57
N ASN A 204 19.87 11.49 -23.23
CA ASN A 204 19.06 10.55 -22.48
C ASN A 204 18.67 11.11 -21.10
N LEU A 205 17.56 10.63 -20.58
CA LEU A 205 17.03 11.04 -19.28
C LEU A 205 16.51 9.81 -18.52
N GLY A 206 17.18 9.46 -17.43
CA GLY A 206 16.72 8.40 -16.52
C GLY A 206 15.60 8.90 -15.60
N ILE A 207 14.50 8.19 -15.56
CA ILE A 207 13.49 8.28 -14.50
C ILE A 207 13.74 7.15 -13.52
N MET A 208 14.13 7.46 -12.29
CA MET A 208 14.26 6.48 -11.22
C MET A 208 13.24 6.78 -10.12
N VAL A 209 12.44 5.79 -9.76
CA VAL A 209 11.52 5.85 -8.62
C VAL A 209 12.11 5.02 -7.50
N ILE A 210 12.28 5.66 -6.35
CA ILE A 210 12.80 5.05 -5.11
C ILE A 210 11.64 4.94 -4.11
N ASP A 211 11.61 3.84 -3.36
CA ASP A 211 10.62 3.57 -2.33
C ASP A 211 11.32 2.95 -1.11
N ILE A 212 10.83 3.27 0.09
CA ILE A 212 11.40 2.77 1.34
C ILE A 212 10.81 1.39 1.63
N ASP A 213 11.67 0.39 1.72
CA ASP A 213 11.24 -0.98 1.95
C ASP A 213 10.58 -1.13 3.33
N ASP A 214 9.45 -1.83 3.37
CA ASP A 214 8.68 -2.13 4.58
C ASP A 214 8.23 -0.88 5.38
N PHE A 215 8.04 0.28 4.73
CA PHE A 215 7.68 1.54 5.37
C PHE A 215 6.39 1.46 6.21
N LYS A 216 5.41 0.67 5.77
CA LYS A 216 4.19 0.43 6.54
C LYS A 216 4.50 -0.20 7.90
N ASN A 217 5.37 -1.19 7.94
CA ASN A 217 5.79 -1.85 9.18
C ASN A 217 6.51 -0.88 10.12
N ILE A 218 7.32 0.05 9.58
CA ILE A 218 7.97 1.09 10.36
C ILE A 218 6.93 1.96 11.08
N ASN A 219 5.87 2.39 10.37
CA ASN A 219 4.78 3.17 10.96
C ASN A 219 3.96 2.40 12.01
N GLU A 220 3.83 1.09 11.85
CA GLU A 220 3.11 0.23 12.80
C GLU A 220 3.92 -0.03 14.08
N ILE A 221 5.24 -0.17 13.96
CA ILE A 221 6.13 -0.44 15.11
C ILE A 221 6.43 0.83 15.92
N TYR A 222 6.69 1.95 15.26
CA TYR A 222 7.14 3.16 15.95
C TYR A 222 6.02 4.21 16.08
N ASP A 223 5.54 4.78 15.05
CA ASP A 223 4.39 5.66 14.84
C ASP A 223 4.57 6.46 13.53
N ARG A 224 3.55 7.25 13.17
CA ARG A 224 3.59 8.11 11.97
C ARG A 224 4.64 9.22 12.05
N SER A 225 4.92 9.75 13.24
CA SER A 225 5.90 10.82 13.43
C SER A 225 7.32 10.31 13.13
N PHE A 226 7.58 9.07 13.50
CA PHE A 226 8.84 8.41 13.17
C PHE A 226 8.94 8.10 11.67
N GLY A 227 7.86 7.65 11.04
CA GLY A 227 7.80 7.49 9.58
C GLY A 227 8.08 8.80 8.82
N ASP A 228 7.48 9.91 9.26
CA ASP A 228 7.76 11.24 8.72
C ASP A 228 9.24 11.64 8.88
N PHE A 229 9.84 11.31 10.02
CA PHE A 229 11.28 11.51 10.26
C PHE A 229 12.12 10.68 9.28
N ILE A 230 11.77 9.42 9.04
CA ILE A 230 12.46 8.54 8.07
C ILE A 230 12.37 9.11 6.65
N ILE A 231 11.18 9.52 6.20
CA ILE A 231 11.00 10.12 4.87
C ILE A 231 11.90 11.37 4.70
N LYS A 232 11.92 12.27 5.71
CA LYS A 232 12.80 13.45 5.70
C LYS A 232 14.27 13.07 5.61
N THR A 233 14.69 12.10 6.41
CA THR A 233 16.08 11.65 6.47
C THR A 233 16.50 11.05 5.13
N VAL A 234 15.69 10.16 4.53
CA VAL A 234 15.97 9.58 3.21
C VAL A 234 16.04 10.67 2.14
N ALA A 235 15.12 11.64 2.15
CA ALA A 235 15.14 12.76 1.20
C ALA A 235 16.42 13.60 1.31
N GLN A 236 16.82 13.96 2.53
CA GLN A 236 18.02 14.77 2.80
C GLN A 236 19.30 14.04 2.42
N LEU A 237 19.45 12.76 2.82
CA LEU A 237 20.62 11.96 2.51
C LEU A 237 20.73 11.70 1.00
N THR A 238 19.59 11.41 0.34
CA THR A 238 19.57 11.29 -1.12
C THR A 238 20.02 12.60 -1.78
N GLN A 239 19.42 13.73 -1.39
CA GLN A 239 19.76 15.04 -1.96
C GLN A 239 21.23 15.41 -1.78
N ALA A 240 21.84 15.02 -0.66
CA ALA A 240 23.25 15.34 -0.34
C ALA A 240 24.26 14.67 -1.28
N VAL A 241 23.91 13.54 -1.89
CA VAL A 241 24.81 12.78 -2.78
C VAL A 241 24.49 12.95 -4.25
N LEU A 242 23.46 13.75 -4.59
CA LEU A 242 23.08 13.95 -6.00
C LEU A 242 24.16 14.71 -6.78
N PRO A 243 24.58 14.21 -7.94
CA PRO A 243 25.40 14.98 -8.87
C PRO A 243 24.58 16.12 -9.48
N GLY A 244 25.29 17.13 -10.03
CA GLY A 244 24.66 18.34 -10.58
C GLY A 244 23.69 18.13 -11.76
N ASN A 245 23.76 16.96 -12.40
CA ASN A 245 22.87 16.55 -13.49
C ASN A 245 21.63 15.74 -13.00
N THR A 246 21.38 15.71 -11.70
CA THR A 246 20.27 14.94 -11.11
C THR A 246 19.40 15.83 -10.25
N SER A 247 18.09 15.67 -10.37
CA SER A 247 17.08 16.36 -9.56
C SER A 247 16.18 15.36 -8.84
N ILE A 248 15.81 15.67 -7.59
CA ILE A 248 14.95 14.83 -6.75
C ILE A 248 13.60 15.48 -6.52
N TYR A 249 12.55 14.66 -6.46
CA TYR A 249 11.16 15.06 -6.28
C TYR A 249 10.47 14.13 -5.28
N LYS A 250 9.51 14.65 -4.54
CA LYS A 250 8.59 13.84 -3.72
C LYS A 250 7.43 13.38 -4.59
N LEU A 251 7.20 12.07 -4.64
CA LEU A 251 6.07 11.50 -5.38
C LEU A 251 4.89 11.25 -4.43
N ASP A 252 4.69 10.03 -4.01
CA ASP A 252 3.59 9.66 -3.11
C ASP A 252 4.15 9.06 -1.83
N SER A 253 3.40 9.17 -0.71
CA SER A 253 3.74 8.52 0.57
C SER A 253 5.24 8.54 0.89
N ASP A 254 5.92 7.41 0.73
CA ASP A 254 7.36 7.18 0.96
C ASP A 254 8.19 7.16 -0.34
N GLN A 255 7.58 7.45 -1.49
CA GLN A 255 8.24 7.43 -2.79
C GLN A 255 8.92 8.75 -3.15
N MET A 256 10.07 8.64 -3.80
CA MET A 256 10.84 9.75 -4.37
C MET A 256 11.18 9.46 -5.83
N GLY A 257 11.13 10.49 -6.67
CA GLY A 257 11.50 10.41 -8.08
C GLY A 257 12.79 11.17 -8.36
N LEU A 258 13.68 10.60 -9.17
CA LEU A 258 14.87 11.27 -9.64
C LEU A 258 14.84 11.40 -11.16
N LEU A 259 15.24 12.57 -11.67
CA LEU A 259 15.57 12.80 -13.08
C LEU A 259 17.08 12.89 -13.22
N ILE A 260 17.66 12.00 -14.02
CA ILE A 260 19.12 11.83 -14.17
C ILE A 260 19.47 12.06 -15.63
N GLU A 261 20.14 13.18 -15.93
CA GLU A 261 20.46 13.59 -17.30
C GLU A 261 21.75 12.93 -17.78
N ASN A 262 21.77 12.54 -19.05
CA ASN A 262 22.97 12.10 -19.79
C ASN A 262 23.82 11.07 -19.02
N SER A 263 23.18 10.07 -18.43
CA SER A 263 23.85 9.05 -17.61
C SER A 263 23.65 7.63 -18.15
N THR A 264 24.68 6.82 -17.98
CA THR A 264 24.64 5.38 -18.27
C THR A 264 23.99 4.58 -17.14
N GLU A 265 23.52 3.37 -17.42
CA GLU A 265 22.99 2.45 -16.39
C GLU A 265 24.01 2.20 -15.26
N LEU A 266 25.32 2.17 -15.60
CA LEU A 266 26.38 2.00 -14.61
C LEU A 266 26.49 3.20 -13.66
N GLU A 267 26.35 4.43 -14.16
CA GLU A 267 26.39 5.64 -13.35
C GLU A 267 25.16 5.75 -12.47
N ILE A 268 23.98 5.42 -12.99
CA ILE A 268 22.73 5.34 -12.22
C ILE A 268 22.86 4.29 -11.10
N THR A 269 23.46 3.13 -11.40
CA THR A 269 23.72 2.08 -10.40
C THR A 269 24.68 2.56 -9.32
N LYS A 270 25.74 3.28 -9.69
CA LYS A 270 26.67 3.86 -8.71
C LYS A 270 25.99 4.88 -7.81
N LEU A 271 25.13 5.73 -8.37
CA LEU A 271 24.35 6.70 -7.60
C LEU A 271 23.43 5.99 -6.59
N TYR A 272 22.69 4.97 -7.03
CA TYR A 272 21.84 4.18 -6.14
C TYR A 272 22.64 3.54 -5.00
N ASN A 273 23.79 2.92 -5.30
CA ASN A 273 24.66 2.32 -4.29
C ASN A 273 25.22 3.36 -3.30
N GLU A 274 25.51 4.58 -3.75
CA GLU A 274 25.97 5.65 -2.85
C GLU A 274 24.83 6.12 -1.94
N ILE A 275 23.60 6.23 -2.45
CA ILE A 275 22.42 6.53 -1.61
C ILE A 275 22.26 5.45 -0.52
N GLN A 276 22.29 4.17 -0.89
CA GLN A 276 22.19 3.06 0.07
C GLN A 276 23.30 3.13 1.13
N LYS A 277 24.52 3.39 0.72
CA LYS A 277 25.66 3.53 1.62
C LYS A 277 25.47 4.64 2.63
N GLN A 278 24.96 5.81 2.22
CA GLN A 278 24.65 6.91 3.14
C GLN A 278 23.57 6.52 4.17
N LEU A 279 22.51 5.83 3.74
CA LEU A 279 21.46 5.34 4.63
C LEU A 279 22.02 4.36 5.68
N LEU A 280 22.91 3.45 5.28
CA LEU A 280 23.55 2.50 6.19
C LEU A 280 24.52 3.18 7.19
N HIS A 281 25.09 4.32 6.84
CA HIS A 281 26.06 5.02 7.70
C HIS A 281 25.40 6.05 8.62
N GLU A 282 24.13 6.40 8.42
CA GLU A 282 23.42 7.40 9.21
C GLU A 282 23.31 7.00 10.69
N GLN A 283 23.91 7.85 11.55
CA GLN A 283 24.03 7.53 12.99
C GLN A 283 22.68 7.55 13.73
N LEU A 284 21.75 8.40 13.31
CA LEU A 284 20.41 8.47 13.90
C LEU A 284 19.63 7.17 13.65
N LEU A 285 19.70 6.63 12.43
CA LEU A 285 19.05 5.37 12.07
C LEU A 285 19.66 4.20 12.86
N LYS A 286 20.98 4.20 13.06
CA LYS A 286 21.69 3.22 13.90
C LYS A 286 21.26 3.28 15.36
N ARG A 287 21.03 4.48 15.91
CA ARG A 287 20.58 4.68 17.29
C ARG A 287 19.21 4.03 17.54
N TYR A 288 18.31 4.12 16.56
CA TYR A 288 16.98 3.48 16.66
C TYR A 288 16.98 1.99 16.28
N LYS A 289 18.15 1.42 15.92
CA LYS A 289 18.27 0.03 15.44
C LYS A 289 17.31 -0.30 14.28
N CYS A 290 16.98 0.70 13.47
CA CYS A 290 16.08 0.58 12.33
C CYS A 290 16.90 0.71 11.03
N PRO A 291 17.40 -0.39 10.47
CA PRO A 291 18.10 -0.36 9.18
C PRO A 291 17.10 -0.03 8.07
N ILE A 292 17.31 1.11 7.42
CA ILE A 292 16.48 1.51 6.29
C ILE A 292 17.07 0.95 5.00
N GLN A 293 16.25 0.23 4.28
CA GLN A 293 16.53 -0.26 2.93
C GLN A 293 15.61 0.43 1.93
N ILE A 294 16.08 0.55 0.70
CA ILE A 294 15.33 1.16 -0.38
C ILE A 294 15.35 0.25 -1.61
N SER A 295 14.21 0.14 -2.28
CA SER A 295 14.13 -0.44 -3.62
C SER A 295 13.97 0.65 -4.66
N ALA A 296 14.47 0.44 -5.87
CA ALA A 296 14.34 1.40 -6.95
C ALA A 296 14.03 0.73 -8.29
N GLY A 297 13.21 1.42 -9.09
CA GLY A 297 12.96 1.09 -10.49
C GLY A 297 13.38 2.24 -11.40
N CYS A 298 13.99 1.93 -12.54
CA CYS A 298 14.49 2.92 -13.48
C CYS A 298 14.06 2.63 -14.91
N ALA A 299 13.65 3.67 -15.65
CA ALA A 299 13.41 3.63 -17.09
C ALA A 299 14.12 4.81 -17.76
N ILE A 300 14.62 4.63 -18.98
CA ILE A 300 15.51 5.59 -19.66
C ILE A 300 14.86 6.08 -20.95
N TYR A 301 14.64 7.41 -21.05
CA TYR A 301 14.29 8.10 -22.29
C TYR A 301 15.52 8.22 -23.22
N PRO A 302 15.42 8.09 -24.54
CA PRO A 302 14.25 7.60 -25.30
C PRO A 302 14.24 6.07 -25.47
N LYS A 303 15.19 5.33 -24.86
CA LYS A 303 15.41 3.90 -25.03
C LYS A 303 14.15 3.07 -24.68
N ASP A 304 13.54 3.38 -23.54
CA ASP A 304 12.47 2.58 -22.97
C ASP A 304 11.07 3.17 -23.26
N GLY A 305 10.97 4.45 -23.62
CA GLY A 305 9.72 5.13 -23.93
C GLY A 305 9.95 6.60 -24.29
N LEU A 306 8.90 7.27 -24.78
CA LEU A 306 8.98 8.65 -25.26
C LEU A 306 8.22 9.65 -24.41
N THR A 307 7.29 9.19 -23.58
CA THR A 307 6.43 10.05 -22.75
C THR A 307 6.70 9.83 -21.25
N TYR A 308 6.44 10.88 -20.47
CA TYR A 308 6.51 10.79 -19.00
C TYR A 308 5.65 9.64 -18.46
N ASN A 309 4.41 9.51 -18.94
CA ASN A 309 3.47 8.50 -18.44
C ASN A 309 3.96 7.07 -18.71
N GLU A 310 4.56 6.81 -19.87
CA GLU A 310 5.14 5.50 -20.18
C GLU A 310 6.32 5.19 -19.27
N LEU A 311 7.29 6.12 -19.21
CA LEU A 311 8.52 5.91 -18.47
C LEU A 311 8.29 5.83 -16.96
N ASN A 312 7.42 6.67 -16.41
CA ASN A 312 7.06 6.58 -14.99
C ASN A 312 6.39 5.23 -14.68
N LYS A 313 5.47 4.79 -15.54
CA LYS A 313 4.83 3.46 -15.42
C LYS A 313 5.86 2.32 -15.49
N TYR A 314 6.85 2.42 -16.37
CA TYR A 314 7.89 1.42 -16.52
C TYR A 314 8.88 1.42 -15.35
N ALA A 315 9.20 2.60 -14.80
CA ALA A 315 9.97 2.71 -13.57
C ALA A 315 9.21 2.11 -12.37
N ASP A 316 7.90 2.35 -12.26
CA ASP A 316 7.05 1.76 -11.22
C ASP A 316 6.98 0.22 -11.36
N TYR A 317 6.88 -0.32 -12.57
CA TYR A 317 6.89 -1.77 -12.79
C TYR A 317 8.24 -2.39 -12.41
N SER A 318 9.34 -1.70 -12.71
CA SER A 318 10.68 -2.14 -12.35
C SER A 318 10.91 -2.08 -10.84
N LEU A 319 10.36 -1.07 -10.17
CA LEU A 319 10.35 -0.95 -8.71
C LEU A 319 9.57 -2.10 -8.06
N GLN A 320 8.37 -2.39 -8.57
CA GLN A 320 7.57 -3.51 -8.05
C GLN A 320 8.32 -4.83 -8.26
N TYR A 321 8.89 -5.06 -9.44
CA TYR A 321 9.71 -6.23 -9.70
C TYR A 321 10.92 -6.34 -8.75
N ALA A 322 11.56 -5.21 -8.39
CA ALA A 322 12.63 -5.20 -7.39
C ALA A 322 12.12 -5.65 -6.01
N LYS A 323 10.95 -5.16 -5.60
CA LYS A 323 10.32 -5.53 -4.32
C LYS A 323 9.93 -7.01 -4.25
N ASP A 324 9.32 -7.53 -5.31
CA ASP A 324 8.87 -8.93 -5.40
C ASP A 324 10.05 -9.92 -5.41
N ASN A 325 11.21 -9.48 -5.87
CA ASN A 325 12.39 -10.29 -6.00
C ASN A 325 13.46 -10.05 -4.93
N GLY A 326 13.08 -9.72 -3.69
CA GLY A 326 13.97 -9.67 -2.53
C GLY A 326 14.33 -8.26 -2.06
N LYS A 327 13.70 -7.20 -2.59
CA LYS A 327 13.88 -5.81 -2.15
C LYS A 327 15.33 -5.32 -2.20
N ASN A 328 15.60 -4.14 -1.64
CA ASN A 328 16.95 -3.58 -1.43
C ASN A 328 17.84 -3.59 -2.69
N LYS A 329 17.26 -3.30 -3.86
CA LYS A 329 17.97 -3.27 -5.15
C LYS A 329 17.37 -2.28 -6.14
N LEU A 330 18.19 -1.89 -7.12
CA LEU A 330 17.78 -1.16 -8.30
C LEU A 330 17.49 -2.15 -9.44
N THR A 331 16.37 -1.95 -10.11
CA THR A 331 16.01 -2.71 -11.32
C THR A 331 15.75 -1.74 -12.47
N PHE A 332 16.41 -1.98 -13.61
CA PHE A 332 16.13 -1.26 -14.86
C PHE A 332 14.99 -1.92 -15.61
N PHE A 333 14.21 -1.10 -16.27
CA PHE A 333 13.14 -1.59 -17.13
C PHE A 333 13.67 -2.50 -18.25
N SER A 334 12.91 -3.53 -18.53
CA SER A 334 13.09 -4.40 -19.69
C SER A 334 11.74 -4.93 -20.17
N ASN A 335 11.65 -5.35 -21.43
CA ASN A 335 10.44 -5.96 -21.97
C ASN A 335 9.99 -7.18 -21.16
N TYR A 336 10.93 -7.94 -20.59
CA TYR A 336 10.62 -9.05 -19.69
C TYR A 336 9.77 -8.61 -18.48
N ILE A 337 10.09 -7.46 -17.85
CA ILE A 337 9.32 -6.94 -16.72
C ILE A 337 7.90 -6.55 -17.16
N LEU A 338 7.77 -5.95 -18.35
CA LEU A 338 6.46 -5.60 -18.91
C LEU A 338 5.62 -6.86 -19.17
N GLU A 339 6.20 -7.86 -19.82
CA GLU A 339 5.55 -9.15 -20.11
C GLU A 339 5.13 -9.84 -18.81
N HIS A 340 6.02 -9.89 -17.81
CA HIS A 340 5.73 -10.46 -16.50
C HIS A 340 4.56 -9.73 -15.83
N LYS A 341 4.53 -8.37 -15.86
CA LYS A 341 3.44 -7.59 -15.28
C LYS A 341 2.12 -7.78 -16.02
N MET A 342 2.16 -7.83 -17.35
CA MET A 342 0.97 -8.11 -18.17
C MET A 342 0.42 -9.50 -17.88
N ARG A 343 1.30 -10.49 -17.75
CA ARG A 343 0.95 -11.86 -17.37
C ARG A 343 0.29 -11.92 -16.00
N SER A 344 0.83 -11.22 -15.00
CA SER A 344 0.23 -11.15 -13.66
C SER A 344 -1.17 -10.53 -13.67
N LEU A 345 -1.39 -9.49 -14.48
CA LEU A 345 -2.71 -8.85 -14.63
C LEU A 345 -3.72 -9.77 -15.32
N GLU A 346 -3.29 -10.53 -16.33
CA GLU A 346 -4.14 -11.55 -16.98
C GLU A 346 -4.53 -12.65 -15.98
N ILE A 347 -3.56 -13.17 -15.25
CA ILE A 347 -3.80 -14.17 -14.21
C ILE A 347 -4.81 -13.64 -13.19
N LEU A 348 -4.62 -12.42 -12.68
CA LEU A 348 -5.54 -11.80 -11.72
C LEU A 348 -6.97 -11.68 -12.27
N LYS A 349 -7.10 -11.29 -13.54
CA LYS A 349 -8.41 -11.20 -14.21
C LYS A 349 -9.12 -12.55 -14.18
N TYR A 350 -8.47 -13.60 -14.67
CA TYR A 350 -9.08 -14.92 -14.78
C TYR A 350 -9.26 -15.62 -13.43
N ILE A 351 -8.40 -15.34 -12.44
CA ILE A 351 -8.62 -15.80 -11.06
C ILE A 351 -9.92 -15.20 -10.49
N ARG A 352 -10.17 -13.90 -10.69
CA ARG A 352 -11.41 -13.25 -10.25
C ARG A 352 -12.64 -13.89 -10.88
N GLU A 353 -12.58 -14.18 -12.18
CA GLU A 353 -13.64 -14.89 -12.88
C GLU A 353 -13.85 -16.29 -12.32
N SER A 354 -12.78 -17.06 -12.09
CA SER A 354 -12.83 -18.41 -11.49
C SER A 354 -13.43 -18.39 -10.09
N VAL A 355 -13.02 -17.46 -9.23
CA VAL A 355 -13.56 -17.33 -7.86
C VAL A 355 -15.05 -16.98 -7.86
N SER A 356 -15.49 -16.10 -8.78
CA SER A 356 -16.91 -15.73 -8.91
C SER A 356 -17.79 -16.85 -9.51
N ASP A 357 -17.19 -17.78 -10.24
CA ASP A 357 -17.85 -18.95 -10.86
C ASP A 357 -17.59 -20.23 -10.06
N ASP A 358 -17.88 -20.19 -8.77
CA ASP A 358 -17.75 -21.30 -7.81
C ASP A 358 -16.38 -22.02 -7.86
N TYR A 359 -15.30 -21.22 -7.94
CA TYR A 359 -13.90 -21.69 -7.98
C TYR A 359 -13.59 -22.59 -9.18
N ARG A 360 -14.26 -22.36 -10.32
CA ARG A 360 -14.04 -23.13 -11.54
C ARG A 360 -12.56 -23.12 -11.94
N GLY A 361 -12.04 -24.33 -12.23
CA GLY A 361 -10.64 -24.56 -12.61
C GLY A 361 -9.66 -24.68 -11.45
N PHE A 362 -10.06 -24.41 -10.22
CA PHE A 362 -9.27 -24.79 -9.05
C PHE A 362 -9.49 -26.27 -8.71
N GLU A 363 -8.40 -26.96 -8.44
CA GLU A 363 -8.38 -28.36 -8.00
C GLU A 363 -7.32 -28.60 -6.94
N LEU A 364 -7.44 -29.66 -6.16
CA LEU A 364 -6.43 -30.11 -5.22
C LEU A 364 -5.78 -31.38 -5.73
N ASN A 365 -4.46 -31.39 -5.76
CA ASN A 365 -3.66 -32.59 -5.87
C ASN A 365 -3.05 -32.91 -4.52
N TYR A 366 -2.81 -34.17 -4.25
CA TYR A 366 -2.33 -34.67 -2.97
C TYR A 366 -1.01 -35.39 -3.15
N GLN A 367 0.01 -35.03 -2.40
CA GLN A 367 1.32 -35.67 -2.43
C GLN A 367 1.52 -36.53 -1.20
N PRO A 368 1.87 -37.83 -1.35
CA PRO A 368 2.06 -38.74 -0.22
C PRO A 368 3.18 -38.31 0.73
N GLN A 369 2.88 -38.36 2.03
CA GLN A 369 3.80 -38.28 3.15
C GLN A 369 3.94 -39.66 3.77
N VAL A 370 5.18 -40.19 3.77
CA VAL A 370 5.48 -41.57 4.13
C VAL A 370 6.25 -41.61 5.44
N GLU A 371 5.80 -42.42 6.37
CA GLU A 371 6.52 -42.70 7.60
C GLU A 371 7.77 -43.50 7.32
N VAL A 372 8.93 -43.03 7.80
CA VAL A 372 10.24 -43.66 7.46
C VAL A 372 10.33 -45.09 7.99
N SER A 373 9.84 -45.33 9.20
CA SER A 373 9.93 -46.62 9.89
C SER A 373 9.12 -47.74 9.22
N SER A 374 7.89 -47.43 8.84
CA SER A 374 6.95 -48.43 8.25
C SER A 374 6.92 -48.41 6.73
N LYS A 375 7.43 -47.36 6.09
CA LYS A 375 7.33 -47.05 4.64
C LYS A 375 5.88 -46.99 4.15
N GLN A 376 4.94 -46.69 5.05
CA GLN A 376 3.50 -46.53 4.74
C GLN A 376 3.14 -45.07 4.58
N ILE A 377 2.17 -44.79 3.71
CA ILE A 377 1.57 -43.47 3.57
C ILE A 377 0.75 -43.18 4.82
N LYS A 378 1.16 -42.19 5.63
CA LYS A 378 0.46 -41.75 6.86
C LYS A 378 -0.23 -40.40 6.71
N GLY A 379 0.06 -39.70 5.65
CA GLY A 379 -0.58 -38.44 5.32
C GLY A 379 -0.37 -38.04 3.88
N VAL A 380 -0.93 -36.90 3.53
CA VAL A 380 -0.74 -36.27 2.24
C VAL A 380 -0.68 -34.75 2.41
N GLU A 381 0.06 -34.07 1.55
CA GLU A 381 0.00 -32.63 1.42
C GLU A 381 -1.00 -32.23 0.32
N ALA A 382 -1.94 -31.35 0.64
CA ALA A 382 -2.93 -30.80 -0.29
C ALA A 382 -2.34 -29.60 -1.04
N LEU A 383 -2.10 -29.78 -2.32
CA LEU A 383 -1.43 -28.84 -3.19
C LEU A 383 -2.42 -28.21 -4.17
N LEU A 384 -2.65 -26.91 -4.04
CA LEU A 384 -3.54 -26.16 -4.92
C LEU A 384 -3.03 -26.15 -6.36
N ARG A 385 -3.92 -26.40 -7.30
CA ARG A 385 -3.71 -26.30 -8.75
C ARG A 385 -4.77 -25.42 -9.36
N TRP A 386 -4.43 -24.72 -10.40
CA TRP A 386 -5.38 -23.91 -11.13
C TRP A 386 -5.15 -24.02 -12.64
N GLN A 387 -6.25 -24.22 -13.35
CA GLN A 387 -6.30 -24.28 -14.80
C GLN A 387 -7.47 -23.45 -15.29
N CYS A 388 -7.24 -22.55 -16.22
CA CYS A 388 -8.31 -21.85 -16.92
C CYS A 388 -8.24 -22.11 -18.43
N GLN A 389 -9.35 -21.84 -19.10
CA GLN A 389 -9.47 -22.15 -20.53
C GLN A 389 -8.47 -21.33 -21.36
N GLU A 390 -8.25 -20.08 -21.00
CA GLU A 390 -7.44 -19.10 -21.73
C GLU A 390 -5.94 -19.26 -21.52
N LEU A 391 -5.53 -19.57 -20.29
CA LEU A 391 -4.12 -19.65 -19.90
C LEU A 391 -3.61 -21.09 -19.79
N GLY A 392 -4.49 -22.07 -19.84
CA GLY A 392 -4.15 -23.46 -19.56
C GLY A 392 -3.82 -23.70 -18.09
N LYS A 393 -2.87 -24.61 -17.81
CA LYS A 393 -2.36 -24.85 -16.45
C LYS A 393 -1.40 -23.74 -16.05
N VAL A 394 -1.68 -23.05 -14.96
CA VAL A 394 -0.84 -21.98 -14.40
C VAL A 394 -0.10 -22.51 -13.17
N SER A 395 1.20 -22.17 -13.09
CA SER A 395 2.04 -22.62 -11.98
C SER A 395 1.61 -21.98 -10.65
N PRO A 396 1.60 -22.74 -9.52
CA PRO A 396 1.39 -22.14 -8.19
C PRO A 396 2.33 -20.98 -7.88
N VAL A 397 3.56 -21.03 -8.31
CA VAL A 397 4.56 -19.96 -8.15
C VAL A 397 4.12 -18.65 -8.84
N GLU A 398 3.32 -18.73 -9.91
CA GLU A 398 2.78 -17.54 -10.58
C GLU A 398 1.51 -17.01 -9.90
N PHE A 399 0.54 -17.91 -9.56
CA PHE A 399 -0.78 -17.45 -9.17
C PHE A 399 -0.98 -17.29 -7.65
N ILE A 400 -0.24 -18.02 -6.79
CA ILE A 400 -0.39 -17.88 -5.32
C ILE A 400 0.00 -16.48 -4.83
N PRO A 401 1.14 -15.89 -5.25
CA PRO A 401 1.45 -14.51 -4.89
C PRO A 401 0.36 -13.51 -5.32
N ILE A 402 -0.24 -13.71 -6.49
CA ILE A 402 -1.33 -12.86 -7.00
C ILE A 402 -2.61 -13.02 -6.15
N LEU A 403 -2.92 -14.23 -5.69
CA LEU A 403 -4.01 -14.47 -4.73
C LEU A 403 -3.76 -13.71 -3.41
N GLU A 404 -2.53 -13.73 -2.91
CA GLU A 404 -2.14 -13.04 -1.67
C GLU A 404 -2.22 -11.51 -1.83
N GLU A 405 -1.58 -10.94 -2.85
CA GLU A 405 -1.60 -9.50 -3.13
C GLU A 405 -3.02 -8.95 -3.32
N SER A 406 -3.88 -9.73 -3.97
CA SER A 406 -5.28 -9.34 -4.23
C SER A 406 -6.24 -9.61 -3.07
N GLY A 407 -5.80 -10.30 -2.02
CA GLY A 407 -6.63 -10.77 -0.91
C GLY A 407 -7.57 -11.93 -1.27
N LEU A 408 -7.54 -12.42 -2.51
CA LEU A 408 -8.35 -13.56 -2.95
C LEU A 408 -7.88 -14.88 -2.33
N ILE A 409 -6.69 -14.92 -1.74
CA ILE A 409 -6.20 -16.08 -0.98
C ILE A 409 -7.13 -16.45 0.18
N ILE A 410 -7.86 -15.48 0.76
CA ILE A 410 -8.79 -15.72 1.87
C ILE A 410 -9.95 -16.62 1.44
N PRO A 411 -10.78 -16.24 0.45
CA PRO A 411 -11.88 -17.12 0.01
C PRO A 411 -11.39 -18.42 -0.67
N VAL A 412 -10.29 -18.36 -1.44
CA VAL A 412 -9.72 -19.56 -2.09
C VAL A 412 -9.16 -20.52 -1.05
N GLY A 413 -8.44 -20.01 -0.04
CA GLY A 413 -7.89 -20.86 1.00
C GLY A 413 -8.96 -21.51 1.88
N LEU A 414 -10.08 -20.83 2.16
CA LEU A 414 -11.21 -21.46 2.84
C LEU A 414 -11.83 -22.59 1.98
N TRP A 415 -11.90 -22.39 0.66
CA TRP A 415 -12.32 -23.43 -0.27
C TRP A 415 -11.34 -24.63 -0.25
N VAL A 416 -10.02 -24.37 -0.24
CA VAL A 416 -8.96 -25.39 -0.14
C VAL A 416 -9.15 -26.21 1.14
N ILE A 417 -9.26 -25.55 2.31
CA ILE A 417 -9.44 -26.19 3.61
C ILE A 417 -10.70 -27.07 3.59
N LYS A 418 -11.80 -26.56 3.06
CA LYS A 418 -13.04 -27.32 2.94
C LYS A 418 -12.87 -28.58 2.09
N LYS A 419 -12.23 -28.49 0.94
CA LYS A 419 -11.98 -29.62 0.05
C LYS A 419 -11.01 -30.65 0.66
N ALA A 420 -9.96 -30.18 1.30
CA ALA A 420 -8.97 -31.04 1.97
C ALA A 420 -9.60 -31.81 3.15
N ILE A 421 -10.43 -31.13 3.97
CA ILE A 421 -11.18 -31.78 5.07
C ILE A 421 -12.16 -32.82 4.52
N GLN A 422 -12.84 -32.55 3.41
CA GLN A 422 -13.75 -33.50 2.76
C GLN A 422 -13.02 -34.73 2.23
N ALA A 423 -11.83 -34.57 1.65
CA ALA A 423 -11.01 -35.70 1.22
C ALA A 423 -10.49 -36.50 2.42
N CYS A 424 -9.96 -35.82 3.45
CA CYS A 424 -9.46 -36.46 4.67
C CYS A 424 -10.55 -37.30 5.37
N SER A 425 -11.79 -36.80 5.43
CA SER A 425 -12.91 -37.55 6.06
C SER A 425 -13.19 -38.91 5.42
N LYS A 426 -12.82 -39.10 4.14
CA LYS A 426 -12.92 -40.39 3.45
C LYS A 426 -11.74 -41.30 3.77
N TRP A 427 -10.55 -40.75 4.00
CA TRP A 427 -9.32 -41.52 4.21
C TRP A 427 -9.14 -41.99 5.65
N VAL A 428 -9.62 -41.23 6.64
CA VAL A 428 -9.58 -41.64 8.06
C VAL A 428 -10.40 -42.92 8.34
N VAL A 429 -11.23 -43.37 7.40
CA VAL A 429 -11.93 -44.64 7.48
C VAL A 429 -10.97 -45.82 7.34
N TYR A 430 -9.87 -45.63 6.58
CA TYR A 430 -8.84 -46.64 6.36
C TYR A 430 -7.75 -46.61 7.43
N ASP A 431 -7.34 -45.40 7.86
CA ASP A 431 -6.39 -45.17 8.95
C ASP A 431 -6.85 -43.97 9.79
N SER A 432 -7.23 -44.19 11.05
CA SER A 432 -7.75 -43.14 11.95
C SER A 432 -6.72 -42.05 12.28
N GLU A 433 -5.41 -42.35 12.06
CA GLU A 433 -4.30 -41.42 12.27
C GLU A 433 -3.88 -40.71 10.98
N PHE A 434 -4.51 -41.02 9.85
CA PHE A 434 -4.20 -40.38 8.58
C PHE A 434 -4.43 -38.88 8.64
N SER A 435 -3.47 -38.10 8.13
CA SER A 435 -3.53 -36.64 8.18
C SER A 435 -3.44 -35.99 6.81
N VAL A 436 -4.00 -34.78 6.71
CA VAL A 436 -3.85 -33.92 5.51
C VAL A 436 -3.19 -32.61 5.92
N SER A 437 -2.06 -32.33 5.32
CA SER A 437 -1.36 -31.06 5.43
C SER A 437 -1.91 -30.03 4.45
N ILE A 438 -2.09 -28.81 4.90
CA ILE A 438 -2.70 -27.70 4.14
C ILE A 438 -1.85 -26.45 4.31
N ASN A 439 -1.33 -25.96 3.21
CA ASN A 439 -0.64 -24.66 3.17
C ASN A 439 -1.61 -23.51 3.46
N VAL A 440 -1.28 -22.67 4.43
CA VAL A 440 -2.09 -21.52 4.84
C VAL A 440 -1.30 -20.23 4.76
N SER A 441 -1.85 -19.21 4.10
CA SER A 441 -1.24 -17.89 4.08
C SER A 441 -1.46 -17.14 5.40
N ALA A 442 -0.48 -16.34 5.81
CA ALA A 442 -0.63 -15.47 6.97
C ALA A 442 -1.83 -14.53 6.86
N LEU A 443 -2.15 -14.05 5.65
CA LEU A 443 -3.35 -13.22 5.42
C LEU A 443 -4.65 -13.94 5.77
N GLN A 444 -4.72 -15.26 5.58
CA GLN A 444 -5.87 -16.05 5.99
C GLN A 444 -5.96 -16.16 7.51
N MET A 445 -4.84 -16.44 8.18
CA MET A 445 -4.81 -16.57 9.64
C MET A 445 -5.13 -15.26 10.37
N LEU A 446 -4.70 -14.13 9.81
CA LEU A 446 -5.00 -12.80 10.36
C LEU A 446 -6.47 -12.37 10.16
N ASN A 447 -7.25 -13.11 9.39
CA ASN A 447 -8.69 -12.88 9.31
C ASN A 447 -9.37 -13.34 10.60
N SER A 448 -10.10 -12.44 11.25
CA SER A 448 -10.81 -12.68 12.52
C SER A 448 -11.73 -13.92 12.53
N ASP A 449 -12.23 -14.29 11.37
CA ASP A 449 -13.21 -15.38 11.24
C ASP A 449 -12.56 -16.73 10.91
N PHE A 450 -11.25 -16.77 10.64
CA PHE A 450 -10.53 -17.96 10.16
C PHE A 450 -10.76 -19.19 11.06
N VAL A 451 -10.49 -19.08 12.35
CA VAL A 451 -10.61 -20.19 13.31
C VAL A 451 -12.04 -20.70 13.38
N GLU A 452 -13.03 -19.81 13.40
CA GLU A 452 -14.44 -20.19 13.46
C GLU A 452 -14.93 -20.83 12.16
N ASP A 453 -14.45 -20.39 11.02
CA ASP A 453 -14.83 -20.97 9.74
C ASP A 453 -14.26 -22.38 9.56
N VAL A 454 -13.01 -22.61 9.97
CA VAL A 454 -12.41 -23.95 9.97
C VAL A 454 -13.15 -24.88 10.92
N LYS A 455 -13.51 -24.43 12.14
CA LYS A 455 -14.35 -25.21 13.08
C LYS A 455 -15.70 -25.61 12.48
N LYS A 456 -16.38 -24.70 11.78
CA LYS A 456 -17.66 -25.01 11.11
C LYS A 456 -17.51 -26.12 10.08
N VAL A 457 -16.44 -26.10 9.29
CA VAL A 457 -16.16 -27.12 8.27
C VAL A 457 -15.92 -28.47 8.94
N LEU A 458 -15.02 -28.53 9.93
CA LEU A 458 -14.72 -29.78 10.67
C LEU A 458 -15.99 -30.41 11.30
N LYS A 459 -16.79 -29.57 11.96
CA LYS A 459 -18.06 -30.04 12.58
C LYS A 459 -19.01 -30.61 11.55
N LYS A 460 -19.10 -30.00 10.37
CA LYS A 460 -19.96 -30.46 9.28
C LYS A 460 -19.51 -31.82 8.74
N GLU A 461 -18.23 -32.00 8.52
CA GLU A 461 -17.65 -33.23 7.96
C GLU A 461 -17.37 -34.31 9.05
N LYS A 462 -17.55 -33.97 10.34
CA LYS A 462 -17.32 -34.85 11.50
C LYS A 462 -15.87 -35.38 11.59
N LEU A 463 -14.91 -34.61 11.14
CA LEU A 463 -13.49 -34.94 11.18
C LEU A 463 -12.86 -34.46 12.50
N ALA A 464 -11.97 -35.26 13.06
CA ALA A 464 -11.17 -34.84 14.23
C ALA A 464 -10.10 -33.83 13.80
N PRO A 465 -9.90 -32.73 14.55
CA PRO A 465 -8.90 -31.73 14.20
C PRO A 465 -7.47 -32.27 14.07
N LYS A 466 -7.12 -33.32 14.82
CA LYS A 466 -5.80 -33.98 14.79
C LYS A 466 -5.40 -34.52 13.41
N ASN A 467 -6.38 -34.77 12.55
CA ASN A 467 -6.15 -35.25 11.18
C ASN A 467 -5.84 -34.12 10.18
N ILE A 468 -5.77 -32.87 10.65
CA ILE A 468 -5.42 -31.71 9.82
C ILE A 468 -4.17 -31.07 10.37
N VAL A 469 -3.19 -30.89 9.47
CA VAL A 469 -1.94 -30.17 9.72
C VAL A 469 -2.01 -28.86 8.95
N LEU A 470 -1.80 -27.73 9.63
CA LEU A 470 -1.74 -26.41 8.99
C LEU A 470 -0.29 -26.02 8.82
N GLU A 471 0.12 -25.79 7.58
CA GLU A 471 1.52 -25.49 7.21
C GLU A 471 1.70 -24.00 6.95
N LEU A 472 2.75 -23.41 7.54
CA LEU A 472 3.17 -22.04 7.28
C LEU A 472 4.67 -22.00 7.06
N THR A 473 5.09 -21.15 6.12
CA THR A 473 6.52 -20.95 5.86
C THR A 473 7.22 -20.23 7.01
N GLU A 474 8.47 -20.60 7.25
CA GLU A 474 9.37 -19.99 8.25
C GLU A 474 9.36 -18.47 8.19
N SER A 475 9.51 -17.90 7.00
CA SER A 475 9.61 -16.45 6.78
C SER A 475 8.41 -15.65 7.30
N TYR A 476 7.20 -16.22 7.25
CA TYR A 476 5.98 -15.59 7.77
C TYR A 476 5.89 -15.68 9.29
N MET A 477 6.30 -16.79 9.86
CA MET A 477 6.30 -16.99 11.30
C MET A 477 7.19 -15.97 12.00
N VAL A 478 8.37 -15.68 11.45
CA VAL A 478 9.32 -14.70 12.00
C VAL A 478 8.76 -13.28 12.05
N ARG A 479 8.05 -12.86 11.01
CA ARG A 479 7.62 -11.46 10.86
C ARG A 479 6.46 -11.04 11.76
N ASN A 480 5.60 -11.98 12.18
CA ASN A 480 4.35 -11.68 12.88
C ASN A 480 4.15 -12.56 14.13
N MET A 481 5.22 -12.94 14.79
CA MET A 481 5.25 -13.96 15.85
C MET A 481 4.23 -13.72 16.97
N ASP A 482 4.16 -12.50 17.52
CA ASP A 482 3.29 -12.22 18.67
C ASP A 482 1.80 -12.37 18.35
N LEU A 483 1.42 -12.03 17.11
CA LEU A 483 0.04 -12.12 16.65
C LEU A 483 -0.34 -13.57 16.27
N LEU A 484 0.55 -14.25 15.55
CA LEU A 484 0.35 -15.64 15.13
C LEU A 484 0.37 -16.62 16.31
N ARG A 485 1.16 -16.35 17.34
CA ARG A 485 1.25 -17.19 18.53
C ARG A 485 -0.10 -17.45 19.18
N THR A 486 -0.90 -16.41 19.39
CA THR A 486 -2.24 -16.54 19.97
C THR A 486 -3.17 -17.40 19.10
N ILE A 487 -3.07 -17.24 17.77
CA ILE A 487 -3.86 -18.03 16.82
C ILE A 487 -3.41 -19.50 16.83
N PHE A 488 -2.10 -19.75 16.87
CA PHE A 488 -1.55 -21.11 16.96
C PHE A 488 -1.97 -21.81 18.25
N GLU A 489 -1.89 -21.12 19.39
CA GLU A 489 -2.35 -21.66 20.68
C GLU A 489 -3.84 -22.05 20.61
N GLN A 490 -4.69 -21.21 20.06
CA GLN A 490 -6.12 -21.53 19.86
C GLN A 490 -6.35 -22.73 18.93
N LEU A 491 -5.59 -22.83 17.82
CA LEU A 491 -5.70 -23.96 16.89
C LEU A 491 -5.23 -25.26 17.53
N ARG A 492 -4.13 -25.24 18.29
CA ARG A 492 -3.63 -26.41 19.02
C ARG A 492 -4.57 -26.85 20.16
N GLU A 493 -5.15 -25.91 20.89
CA GLU A 493 -6.21 -26.21 21.89
C GLU A 493 -7.42 -26.90 21.27
N LEU A 494 -7.71 -26.63 20.02
CA LEU A 494 -8.75 -27.32 19.25
C LEU A 494 -8.30 -28.70 18.77
N GLY A 495 -7.01 -29.01 18.83
CA GLY A 495 -6.42 -30.29 18.43
C GLY A 495 -5.85 -30.34 17.01
N PHE A 496 -5.65 -29.17 16.33
CA PHE A 496 -4.90 -29.13 15.07
C PHE A 496 -3.42 -29.34 15.32
N LYS A 497 -2.71 -29.91 14.34
CA LYS A 497 -1.25 -29.87 14.26
C LYS A 497 -0.80 -28.66 13.45
N ILE A 498 0.31 -28.04 13.84
CA ILE A 498 0.95 -26.93 13.12
C ILE A 498 2.29 -27.38 12.58
N ALA A 499 2.54 -27.17 11.29
CA ALA A 499 3.82 -27.48 10.66
C ALA A 499 4.53 -26.18 10.24
N MET A 500 5.82 -26.14 10.51
CA MET A 500 6.74 -25.12 10.00
C MET A 500 7.33 -25.61 8.69
N ASP A 501 7.04 -24.87 7.61
CA ASP A 501 7.44 -25.23 6.25
C ASP A 501 8.67 -24.45 5.77
N ASP A 502 9.37 -24.97 4.74
CA ASP A 502 10.59 -24.41 4.14
C ASP A 502 11.74 -24.17 5.14
N PHE A 503 11.83 -24.98 6.22
CA PHE A 503 12.81 -24.76 7.27
C PHE A 503 14.26 -24.84 6.75
N GLY A 504 15.03 -23.79 7.08
CA GLY A 504 16.44 -23.66 6.71
C GLY A 504 16.72 -22.82 5.46
N THR A 505 15.69 -22.36 4.75
CA THR A 505 15.86 -21.52 3.56
C THR A 505 15.92 -20.03 3.86
N GLY A 506 15.46 -19.62 5.07
CA GLY A 506 15.36 -18.23 5.51
C GLY A 506 16.42 -17.85 6.54
N TYR A 507 16.04 -16.91 7.41
CA TYR A 507 16.83 -16.51 8.59
C TYR A 507 16.60 -17.47 9.77
N ALA A 508 16.51 -18.78 9.51
CA ALA A 508 16.25 -19.78 10.53
C ALA A 508 17.17 -19.58 11.74
N SER A 509 16.65 -18.97 12.77
CA SER A 509 17.29 -19.02 14.06
C SER A 509 16.69 -20.20 14.84
N LEU A 510 17.51 -20.97 15.52
CA LEU A 510 17.04 -21.98 16.48
C LEU A 510 16.12 -21.36 17.56
N GLU A 511 16.10 -20.04 17.65
CA GLU A 511 15.17 -19.26 18.48
C GLU A 511 13.72 -19.43 18.05
N ILE A 512 13.46 -19.66 16.74
CA ILE A 512 12.11 -19.87 16.22
C ILE A 512 11.56 -21.20 16.70
N LEU A 513 12.35 -22.27 16.66
CA LEU A 513 11.94 -23.58 17.21
C LEU A 513 11.58 -23.51 18.69
N LYS A 514 12.19 -22.58 19.43
CA LYS A 514 11.89 -22.36 20.85
C LYS A 514 10.60 -21.55 21.05
N THR A 515 10.24 -20.68 20.14
CA THR A 515 9.17 -19.69 20.31
C THR A 515 7.89 -20.04 19.60
N VAL A 516 7.95 -20.75 18.47
CA VAL A 516 6.77 -21.22 17.72
C VAL A 516 6.30 -22.55 18.27
N PRO A 517 5.02 -22.68 18.63
CA PRO A 517 4.44 -23.95 19.07
C PRO A 517 4.15 -24.86 17.84
N ALA A 518 5.19 -25.27 17.12
CA ALA A 518 5.05 -26.21 16.00
C ALA A 518 5.03 -27.67 16.51
N ASP A 519 4.27 -28.51 15.82
CA ASP A 519 4.21 -29.94 16.05
C ASP A 519 5.06 -30.71 15.04
N ILE A 520 5.30 -30.12 13.86
CA ILE A 520 6.09 -30.70 12.77
C ILE A 520 7.02 -29.63 12.18
N VAL A 521 8.26 -30.02 11.84
CA VAL A 521 9.21 -29.22 11.06
C VAL A 521 9.43 -29.91 9.72
N LYS A 522 9.20 -29.21 8.61
CA LYS A 522 9.47 -29.66 7.25
C LYS A 522 10.80 -29.09 6.76
N ILE A 523 11.80 -29.93 6.60
CA ILE A 523 13.12 -29.55 6.09
C ILE A 523 13.03 -29.47 4.56
N ASP A 524 13.38 -28.31 4.00
CA ASP A 524 13.26 -28.01 2.57
C ASP A 524 14.15 -28.91 1.70
N GLN A 525 13.68 -29.19 0.49
CA GLN A 525 14.35 -30.00 -0.54
C GLN A 525 15.76 -29.53 -0.93
N THR A 526 16.13 -28.28 -0.66
CA THR A 526 17.47 -27.75 -0.96
C THR A 526 18.56 -28.52 -0.23
N PHE A 527 18.28 -29.09 0.93
CA PHE A 527 19.22 -29.93 1.70
C PHE A 527 19.32 -31.38 1.19
N VAL A 528 18.46 -31.77 0.26
CA VAL A 528 18.48 -33.09 -0.35
C VAL A 528 19.28 -33.12 -1.65
N ARG A 529 19.31 -32.01 -2.40
CA ARG A 529 19.91 -31.95 -3.76
C ARG A 529 21.34 -32.54 -3.84
N ASP A 530 22.17 -32.21 -2.84
CA ASP A 530 23.55 -32.66 -2.76
C ASP A 530 23.80 -33.65 -1.61
N ILE A 531 22.74 -34.26 -1.07
CA ILE A 531 22.81 -35.10 0.14
C ILE A 531 23.80 -36.27 0.00
N LYS A 532 24.02 -36.81 -1.19
CA LYS A 532 24.96 -37.92 -1.43
C LYS A 532 26.40 -37.52 -1.14
N ILE A 533 26.79 -36.29 -1.42
CA ILE A 533 28.16 -35.78 -1.35
C ILE A 533 28.39 -34.75 -0.24
N SER A 534 27.38 -33.95 0.09
CA SER A 534 27.48 -32.89 1.07
C SER A 534 27.52 -33.43 2.50
N LYS A 535 28.66 -33.21 3.18
CA LYS A 535 28.77 -33.51 4.61
C LYS A 535 27.96 -32.53 5.46
N PHE A 536 27.84 -31.30 4.96
CA PHE A 536 27.09 -30.24 5.67
C PHE A 536 25.62 -30.62 5.77
N ASP A 537 24.97 -30.95 4.65
CA ASP A 537 23.55 -31.27 4.60
C ASP A 537 23.19 -32.49 5.45
N LYS A 538 24.02 -33.52 5.39
CA LYS A 538 23.91 -34.72 6.27
C LYS A 538 23.96 -34.34 7.75
N THR A 539 24.87 -33.46 8.12
CA THR A 539 25.05 -33.05 9.51
C THR A 539 23.91 -32.14 9.95
N PHE A 540 23.47 -31.23 9.07
CA PHE A 540 22.35 -30.32 9.32
C PHE A 540 21.05 -31.09 9.57
N ILE A 541 20.68 -32.01 8.68
CA ILE A 541 19.43 -32.79 8.80
C ILE A 541 19.43 -33.58 10.13
N ARG A 542 20.52 -34.30 10.46
CA ARG A 542 20.61 -35.02 11.74
C ARG A 542 20.51 -34.12 12.95
N PHE A 543 21.17 -32.96 12.91
CA PHE A 543 21.16 -32.01 14.02
C PHE A 543 19.76 -31.44 14.25
N ILE A 544 19.06 -31.10 13.18
CA ILE A 544 17.68 -30.59 13.27
C ILE A 544 16.73 -31.70 13.76
N ALA A 545 16.85 -32.92 13.23
CA ALA A 545 16.04 -34.06 13.68
C ALA A 545 16.20 -34.28 15.18
N GLN A 546 17.44 -34.32 15.67
CA GLN A 546 17.72 -34.53 17.09
C GLN A 546 17.17 -33.40 17.97
N ILE A 547 17.39 -32.14 17.59
CA ILE A 547 16.86 -30.99 18.35
C ILE A 547 15.33 -31.01 18.39
N CYS A 548 14.68 -31.30 17.28
CA CYS A 548 13.21 -31.37 17.21
C CYS A 548 12.68 -32.50 18.12
N HIS A 549 13.28 -33.68 18.09
CA HIS A 549 12.89 -34.79 18.95
C HIS A 549 13.12 -34.51 20.44
N ASP A 550 14.19 -33.79 20.80
CA ASP A 550 14.45 -33.41 22.19
C ASP A 550 13.38 -32.45 22.78
N VAL A 551 12.52 -31.87 21.91
CA VAL A 551 11.40 -30.97 22.28
C VAL A 551 10.04 -31.48 21.79
N ASP A 552 9.91 -32.77 21.49
CA ASP A 552 8.69 -33.44 21.05
C ASP A 552 8.09 -32.87 19.73
N ILE A 553 8.94 -32.49 18.77
CA ILE A 553 8.55 -32.04 17.43
C ILE A 553 8.90 -33.13 16.40
N GLU A 554 7.93 -33.53 15.57
CA GLU A 554 8.12 -34.46 14.46
C GLU A 554 8.88 -33.77 13.30
N VAL A 555 9.66 -34.55 12.53
CA VAL A 555 10.45 -34.03 11.39
C VAL A 555 10.07 -34.71 10.09
N LEU A 556 9.73 -33.89 9.10
CA LEU A 556 9.48 -34.33 7.72
C LEU A 556 10.59 -33.77 6.82
N LEU A 557 11.20 -34.61 5.98
CA LEU A 557 12.16 -34.20 4.96
C LEU A 557 11.53 -34.22 3.57
N GLU A 558 11.66 -33.11 2.86
CA GLU A 558 11.12 -32.96 1.52
C GLU A 558 12.13 -33.28 0.40
N GLY A 559 11.62 -33.60 -0.78
CA GLY A 559 12.41 -33.65 -2.02
C GLY A 559 13.16 -34.94 -2.26
N ILE A 560 12.80 -36.05 -1.63
CA ILE A 560 13.41 -37.36 -1.90
C ILE A 560 12.92 -37.89 -3.26
N GLU A 561 13.83 -37.97 -4.24
CA GLU A 561 13.49 -38.40 -5.61
C GLU A 561 14.04 -39.78 -5.98
N THR A 562 15.11 -40.24 -5.31
CA THR A 562 15.79 -41.51 -5.66
C THR A 562 15.99 -42.40 -4.44
N GLU A 563 16.06 -43.72 -4.69
CA GLU A 563 16.38 -44.71 -3.64
C GLU A 563 17.76 -44.46 -3.00
N GLU A 564 18.73 -43.93 -3.76
CA GLU A 564 20.05 -43.62 -3.21
C GLU A 564 19.97 -42.47 -2.20
N GLU A 565 19.16 -41.46 -2.44
CA GLU A 565 18.89 -40.36 -1.46
C GLU A 565 18.21 -40.93 -0.23
N PHE A 566 17.16 -41.74 -0.43
CA PHE A 566 16.47 -42.38 0.66
C PHE A 566 17.40 -43.19 1.56
N ASN A 567 18.26 -44.05 0.98
CA ASN A 567 19.21 -44.85 1.75
C ASN A 567 20.22 -44.01 2.55
N VAL A 568 20.51 -42.77 2.13
CA VAL A 568 21.38 -41.86 2.88
C VAL A 568 20.63 -41.25 4.08
N VAL A 569 19.35 -40.94 3.93
CA VAL A 569 18.57 -40.23 4.98
C VAL A 569 17.86 -41.20 5.92
N GLU A 570 17.53 -42.42 5.53
CA GLU A 570 16.85 -43.43 6.36
C GLU A 570 17.48 -43.60 7.75
N PRO A 571 18.82 -43.62 7.94
CA PRO A 571 19.44 -43.71 9.25
C PRO A 571 19.53 -42.38 10.03
N MET A 572 18.83 -41.32 9.62
CA MET A 572 18.91 -39.99 10.25
C MET A 572 17.80 -39.71 11.24
N GLU A 573 17.01 -40.72 11.62
CA GLU A 573 15.94 -40.64 12.62
C GLU A 573 14.86 -39.60 12.27
N LEU A 574 14.45 -39.58 10.98
CA LEU A 574 13.33 -38.76 10.50
C LEU A 574 12.01 -39.49 10.74
N ASP A 575 10.94 -38.75 11.00
CA ASP A 575 9.60 -39.33 11.17
C ASP A 575 8.93 -39.56 9.81
N TYR A 576 8.94 -38.54 8.96
CA TYR A 576 8.29 -38.59 7.65
C TYR A 576 9.21 -38.12 6.54
N ILE A 577 8.90 -38.57 5.34
CA ILE A 577 9.54 -38.13 4.09
C ILE A 577 8.48 -37.89 3.03
N GLN A 578 8.79 -36.92 2.17
CA GLN A 578 7.98 -36.57 1.02
C GLN A 578 8.88 -36.39 -0.21
N GLY A 579 8.44 -36.87 -1.38
CA GLY A 579 9.18 -36.68 -2.61
C GLY A 579 8.69 -37.60 -3.75
N PHE A 580 9.24 -37.38 -4.93
CA PHE A 580 8.78 -38.08 -6.13
C PHE A 580 9.08 -39.58 -6.11
N LEU A 581 9.99 -40.04 -5.26
CA LEU A 581 10.24 -41.45 -5.04
C LEU A 581 8.97 -42.18 -4.58
N PHE A 582 8.18 -41.55 -3.67
CA PHE A 582 6.98 -42.15 -3.08
C PHE A 582 5.70 -41.76 -3.83
N GLY A 583 5.74 -40.65 -4.55
CA GLY A 583 4.65 -40.22 -5.40
C GLY A 583 4.72 -38.74 -5.78
N ARG A 584 4.36 -38.47 -7.01
CA ARG A 584 4.09 -37.10 -7.45
C ARG A 584 2.72 -36.64 -6.89
N PRO A 585 2.41 -35.33 -6.86
CA PRO A 585 1.06 -34.88 -6.56
C PRO A 585 0.01 -35.54 -7.46
N GLN A 586 -1.00 -36.18 -6.87
CA GLN A 586 -2.00 -37.03 -7.51
C GLN A 586 -3.41 -36.55 -7.17
N SER A 587 -4.39 -37.03 -7.93
CA SER A 587 -5.81 -36.79 -7.63
C SER A 587 -6.27 -37.51 -6.34
N GLU A 588 -7.39 -37.06 -5.80
CA GLU A 588 -8.04 -37.70 -4.64
C GLU A 588 -8.35 -39.18 -4.89
N GLU A 589 -8.77 -39.53 -6.12
CA GLU A 589 -9.07 -40.91 -6.51
C GLU A 589 -7.81 -41.80 -6.50
N GLU A 590 -6.69 -41.30 -7.03
CA GLU A 590 -5.42 -42.05 -7.06
C GLU A 590 -4.85 -42.31 -5.66
N ILE A 591 -4.98 -41.34 -4.74
CA ILE A 591 -4.60 -41.53 -3.33
C ILE A 591 -5.52 -42.56 -2.68
N THR A 592 -6.82 -42.45 -2.88
CA THR A 592 -7.81 -43.42 -2.32
C THR A 592 -7.49 -44.83 -2.74
N ASN A 593 -7.16 -45.06 -4.02
CA ASN A 593 -6.81 -46.37 -4.54
C ASN A 593 -5.48 -46.96 -3.97
N LYS A 594 -4.62 -46.11 -3.40
CA LYS A 594 -3.39 -46.56 -2.72
C LYS A 594 -3.59 -46.94 -1.26
N LEU A 595 -4.67 -46.47 -0.66
CA LEU A 595 -5.03 -46.72 0.74
C LEU A 595 -5.93 -47.92 0.92
N ILE A 596 -6.59 -48.37 -0.14
CA ILE A 596 -7.43 -49.59 -0.20
C ILE A 596 -6.51 -50.80 -0.49
#